data_1e43a3766b2ac99ea288e88ccd595e1e
#
_entry.id   1e43a3766b2ac99ea288e88ccd595e1e
#
_cell.length_a   1.000
_cell.length_b   1.000
_cell.length_c   1.000
_cell.angle_alpha   90.00
_cell.angle_beta   90.00
_cell.angle_gamma   90.00
#
_symmetry.space_group_name_H-M   'P 1'
#
loop_
_entity.id
_entity.type
_entity.pdbx_description
1 polymer ?
#
loop_
_entity_poly.entity_id
_entity_poly.type
_entity_poly.pdbx_seq_one_letter_code
_entity_poly.pdbx_strand_id
1 'polypeptide(L)'
;MHVVLLAHSAIKRIEDPVYPSYDKWGIKMNDKSSALVCEWADVIGYMHFKTEIQKEEGSWGKQTSKAIGGEHRILSCAHKPAFLAGNRIGLPEEIEPTYDALIKAIGKVLK
;
A
#
# COMPACT_ATOMS: atom_id res chain seq x y z
N MET A 1 -12.79 12.63 16.89
CA MET A 1 -11.33 12.55 17.19
C MET A 1 -10.67 11.62 16.19
N HIS A 2 -9.59 12.06 15.59
CA HIS A 2 -8.81 11.22 14.69
C HIS A 2 -7.56 10.73 15.41
N VAL A 3 -7.29 9.44 15.31
CA VAL A 3 -6.08 8.83 15.87
C VAL A 3 -5.23 8.32 14.69
N VAL A 4 -3.99 8.76 14.63
CA VAL A 4 -3.03 8.36 13.61
C VAL A 4 -1.89 7.59 14.27
N LEU A 5 -1.68 6.36 13.81
CA LEU A 5 -0.57 5.53 14.26
C LEU A 5 0.46 5.46 13.14
N LEU A 6 1.71 5.74 13.48
CA LEU A 6 2.83 5.63 12.54
C LEU A 6 3.61 4.35 12.86
N ALA A 7 3.88 3.57 11.84
CA ALA A 7 4.62 2.32 11.99
C ALA A 7 5.58 2.11 10.84
N HIS A 8 6.66 1.40 11.10
CA HIS A 8 7.58 0.96 10.05
C HIS A 8 7.02 -0.27 9.34
N SER A 9 7.41 -0.44 8.08
CA SER A 9 7.10 -1.63 7.32
C SER A 9 8.18 -2.69 7.48
N ALA A 10 7.78 -3.95 7.34
CA ALA A 10 8.69 -5.08 7.34
C ALA A 10 8.17 -6.14 6.36
N ILE A 11 9.09 -6.91 5.78
CA ILE A 11 8.72 -8.02 4.93
C ILE A 11 8.31 -9.20 5.82
N LYS A 12 7.12 -9.72 5.58
CA LYS A 12 6.58 -10.88 6.28
C LYS A 12 6.26 -11.97 5.28
N ARG A 13 6.58 -13.21 5.63
CA ARG A 13 6.24 -14.35 4.81
C ARG A 13 4.81 -14.78 5.07
N ILE A 14 4.05 -14.91 3.99
CA ILE A 14 2.67 -15.36 4.03
C ILE A 14 2.60 -16.81 3.55
N GLU A 15 2.05 -17.67 4.38
CA GLU A 15 1.75 -19.05 4.02
C GLU A 15 0.27 -19.12 3.63
N ASP A 16 0.04 -19.46 2.37
CA ASP A 16 -1.31 -19.56 1.83
C ASP A 16 -1.62 -21.04 1.56
N PRO A 17 -2.79 -21.55 1.97
CA PRO A 17 -3.12 -22.96 1.74
C PRO A 17 -3.38 -23.29 0.26
N VAL A 18 -3.60 -22.29 -0.58
CA VAL A 18 -3.93 -22.47 -2.01
C VAL A 18 -2.75 -22.15 -2.91
N TYR A 19 -1.94 -21.16 -2.55
CA TYR A 19 -0.82 -20.67 -3.37
C TYR A 19 0.51 -20.92 -2.69
N PRO A 20 1.63 -20.95 -3.45
CA PRO A 20 2.97 -20.99 -2.83
C PRO A 20 3.18 -19.82 -1.88
N SER A 21 3.98 -20.04 -0.84
CA SER A 21 4.32 -18.98 0.12
C SER A 21 4.97 -17.80 -0.58
N TYR A 22 4.67 -16.59 -0.15
CA TYR A 22 5.21 -15.36 -0.72
C TYR A 22 5.51 -14.33 0.35
N ASP A 23 6.34 -13.35 0.00
CA ASP A 23 6.68 -12.26 0.88
C ASP A 23 5.75 -11.06 0.66
N LYS A 24 5.40 -10.40 1.76
CA LYS A 24 4.46 -9.29 1.76
C LYS A 24 4.94 -8.20 2.73
N TRP A 25 4.83 -6.95 2.32
CA TRP A 25 5.07 -5.84 3.22
C TRP A 25 3.94 -5.74 4.23
N GLY A 26 4.28 -5.73 5.50
CA GLY A 26 3.34 -5.58 6.60
C GLY A 26 3.86 -4.60 7.64
N ILE A 27 3.18 -4.51 8.77
CA ILE A 27 3.57 -3.65 9.87
C ILE A 27 4.68 -4.33 10.68
N LYS A 28 5.75 -3.60 10.98
CA LYS A 28 6.85 -4.11 11.80
C LYS A 28 6.45 -4.14 13.28
N MET A 29 5.69 -5.15 13.63
CA MET A 29 5.30 -5.44 15.01
C MET A 29 4.89 -6.90 15.13
N ASN A 30 4.69 -7.36 16.35
CA ASN A 30 4.21 -8.71 16.64
C ASN A 30 2.92 -8.99 15.85
N ASP A 31 2.79 -10.19 15.29
CA ASP A 31 1.64 -10.55 14.45
C ASP A 31 0.30 -10.43 15.17
N LYS A 32 0.23 -10.78 16.43
CA LYS A 32 -1.00 -10.65 17.22
C LYS A 32 -1.38 -9.18 17.42
N SER A 33 -0.41 -8.33 17.74
CA SER A 33 -0.62 -6.89 17.91
C SER A 33 -0.98 -6.23 16.59
N SER A 34 -0.31 -6.62 15.53
CA SER A 34 -0.60 -6.13 14.16
C SER A 34 -2.04 -6.47 13.75
N ALA A 35 -2.49 -7.69 14.01
CA ALA A 35 -3.84 -8.12 13.71
C ALA A 35 -4.89 -7.28 14.45
N LEU A 36 -4.68 -7.03 15.73
CA LEU A 36 -5.58 -6.21 16.54
C LEU A 36 -5.66 -4.76 16.04
N VAL A 37 -4.50 -4.17 15.71
CA VAL A 37 -4.46 -2.81 15.17
C VAL A 37 -5.16 -2.73 13.82
N CYS A 38 -4.96 -3.71 12.96
CA CYS A 38 -5.60 -3.75 11.64
C CYS A 38 -7.11 -3.93 11.72
N GLU A 39 -7.60 -4.69 12.69
CA GLU A 39 -9.04 -4.82 12.93
C GLU A 39 -9.66 -3.52 13.44
N TRP A 40 -8.93 -2.81 14.25
CA TRP A 40 -9.39 -1.55 14.85
C TRP A 40 -9.36 -0.39 13.86
N ALA A 41 -8.35 -0.31 13.02
CA ALA A 41 -8.13 0.83 12.12
C ALA A 41 -9.17 0.89 10.99
N ASP A 42 -9.72 2.06 10.74
CA ASP A 42 -10.62 2.29 9.61
C ASP A 42 -9.87 2.39 8.30
N VAL A 43 -8.65 2.91 8.35
CA VAL A 43 -7.76 3.06 7.19
C VAL A 43 -6.38 2.56 7.54
N ILE A 44 -5.84 1.71 6.67
CA ILE A 44 -4.46 1.26 6.75
C ILE A 44 -3.78 1.74 5.47
N GLY A 45 -2.92 2.74 5.60
CA GLY A 45 -2.21 3.31 4.47
C GLY A 45 -0.78 2.78 4.40
N TYR A 46 -0.36 2.41 3.21
CA TYR A 46 1.02 2.04 2.92
C TYR A 46 1.67 3.13 2.09
N MET A 47 2.65 3.79 2.67
CA MET A 47 3.38 4.86 1.99
C MET A 47 4.62 4.28 1.31
N HIS A 48 4.70 4.44 0.00
CA HIS A 48 5.80 3.90 -0.77
C HIS A 48 6.04 4.71 -2.04
N PHE A 49 7.14 4.44 -2.70
CA PHE A 49 7.41 5.04 -4.00
C PHE A 49 6.66 4.29 -5.08
N LYS A 50 6.00 5.02 -5.95
CA LYS A 50 5.33 4.42 -7.09
C LYS A 50 6.37 4.04 -8.14
N THR A 51 6.43 2.75 -8.47
CA THR A 51 7.29 2.24 -9.52
C THR A 51 6.47 2.09 -10.79
N GLU A 52 6.85 2.80 -11.83
CA GLU A 52 6.28 2.64 -13.16
C GLU A 52 7.17 1.73 -13.98
N ILE A 53 6.56 0.70 -14.57
CA ILE A 53 7.27 -0.20 -15.47
C ILE A 53 6.89 0.21 -16.88
N GLN A 54 7.89 0.72 -17.63
CA GLN A 54 7.72 1.04 -19.03
C GLN A 54 8.20 -0.14 -19.86
N LYS A 55 7.32 -0.65 -20.72
CA LYS A 55 7.67 -1.68 -21.69
C LYS A 55 8.08 -0.99 -22.98
N GLU A 56 9.33 -1.15 -23.37
CA GLU A 56 9.83 -0.70 -24.67
C GLU A 56 9.96 -1.90 -25.60
N GLU A 57 9.42 -1.76 -26.82
CA GLU A 57 9.71 -2.72 -27.87
C GLU A 57 11.09 -2.41 -28.45
N GLY A 58 12.02 -3.32 -28.26
CA GLY A 58 13.33 -3.24 -28.91
C GLY A 58 13.24 -3.48 -30.41
N SER A 59 14.27 -3.07 -31.14
CA SER A 59 14.34 -3.14 -32.62
C SER A 59 14.22 -4.56 -33.22
N TRP A 60 14.17 -5.59 -32.39
CA TRP A 60 14.03 -6.99 -32.82
C TRP A 60 12.79 -7.66 -32.18
N GLY A 61 11.79 -6.88 -31.77
CA GLY A 61 10.59 -7.41 -31.13
C GLY A 61 10.80 -7.88 -29.70
N LYS A 62 11.94 -7.61 -29.10
CA LYS A 62 12.20 -7.89 -27.69
C LYS A 62 11.63 -6.78 -26.85
N GLN A 63 10.69 -7.14 -25.97
CA GLN A 63 10.19 -6.20 -24.97
C GLN A 63 11.17 -6.16 -23.80
N THR A 64 11.72 -4.99 -23.53
CA THR A 64 12.51 -4.73 -22.33
C THR A 64 11.66 -3.93 -21.35
N SER A 65 11.54 -4.43 -20.15
CA SER A 65 10.85 -3.72 -19.06
C SER A 65 11.88 -2.91 -18.29
N LYS A 66 11.68 -1.61 -18.21
CA LYS A 66 12.53 -0.72 -17.43
C LYS A 66 11.71 -0.07 -16.33
N ALA A 67 12.16 -0.18 -15.09
CA ALA A 67 11.55 0.53 -13.97
C ALA A 67 11.89 2.01 -14.09
N ILE A 68 10.86 2.85 -14.21
CA ILE A 68 11.00 4.30 -14.30
C ILE A 68 10.30 4.91 -13.09
N GLY A 69 10.88 5.95 -12.54
CA GLY A 69 10.35 6.63 -11.38
C GLY A 69 11.09 6.23 -10.11
N GLY A 70 10.48 6.23 -9.00
CA GLY A 70 11.08 5.99 -7.70
C GLY A 70 11.21 7.25 -6.87
N GLU A 71 10.86 8.40 -7.44
CA GLU A 71 10.84 9.67 -6.72
C GLU A 71 9.45 10.08 -6.29
N HIS A 72 8.42 9.52 -6.88
CA HIS A 72 7.05 9.85 -6.58
C HIS A 72 6.49 8.93 -5.49
N ARG A 73 6.19 9.50 -4.33
CA ARG A 73 5.57 8.77 -3.22
C ARG A 73 4.06 8.80 -3.34
N ILE A 74 3.44 7.69 -2.96
CA ILE A 74 2.00 7.59 -2.85
C ILE A 74 1.61 6.92 -1.54
N LEU A 75 0.40 7.20 -1.08
CA LEU A 75 -0.22 6.50 0.03
C LEU A 75 -1.27 5.56 -0.56
N SER A 76 -1.02 4.26 -0.49
CA SER A 76 -1.93 3.24 -0.99
C SER A 76 -2.88 2.80 0.11
N CYS A 77 -4.18 2.86 -0.15
CA CYS A 77 -5.22 2.48 0.80
C CYS A 77 -5.97 1.21 0.39
N ALA A 78 -5.61 0.60 -0.73
CA ALA A 78 -6.20 -0.63 -1.20
C ALA A 78 -5.27 -1.81 -0.96
N HIS A 79 -5.81 -2.89 -0.43
CA HIS A 79 -5.03 -4.11 -0.18
C HIS A 79 -4.52 -4.72 -1.49
N LYS A 80 -3.24 -5.06 -1.50
CA LYS A 80 -2.58 -5.75 -2.61
C LYS A 80 -1.84 -6.98 -2.09
N PRO A 81 -1.60 -8.01 -2.91
CA PRO A 81 -0.81 -9.15 -2.47
C PRO A 81 0.60 -8.78 -1.99
N ALA A 82 1.17 -7.72 -2.53
CA ALA A 82 2.52 -7.28 -2.20
C ALA A 82 2.62 -6.50 -0.89
N PHE A 83 1.54 -5.89 -0.42
CA PHE A 83 1.56 -5.08 0.81
C PHE A 83 0.21 -5.02 1.50
N LEU A 84 0.27 -4.84 2.82
CA LEU A 84 -0.90 -4.66 3.67
C LEU A 84 -1.41 -3.23 3.57
N ALA A 85 -2.67 -3.06 3.19
CA ALA A 85 -3.38 -1.79 3.21
C ALA A 85 -4.87 -2.07 3.25
N GLY A 86 -5.68 -1.04 3.48
CA GLY A 86 -7.12 -1.18 3.47
C GLY A 86 -7.82 0.10 3.86
N ASN A 87 -9.09 0.20 3.54
CA ASN A 87 -9.93 1.27 4.04
C ASN A 87 -11.39 0.80 4.07
N ARG A 88 -12.12 1.27 5.07
CA ARG A 88 -13.55 0.95 5.26
C ARG A 88 -14.45 2.11 4.89
N ILE A 89 -13.86 3.26 4.55
CA ILE A 89 -14.60 4.51 4.38
C ILE A 89 -14.69 4.97 2.94
N GLY A 90 -14.24 4.14 1.98
CA GLY A 90 -14.38 4.45 0.56
C GLY A 90 -13.37 5.46 0.01
N LEU A 91 -12.19 5.52 0.59
CA LEU A 91 -11.12 6.38 0.07
C LEU A 91 -10.62 5.89 -1.29
N PRO A 92 -10.07 6.78 -2.12
CA PRO A 92 -9.38 6.37 -3.34
C PRO A 92 -8.26 5.36 -3.06
N GLU A 93 -7.98 4.51 -4.01
CA GLU A 93 -6.94 3.50 -3.91
C GLU A 93 -5.56 4.09 -3.66
N GLU A 94 -5.27 5.21 -4.30
CA GLU A 94 -4.01 5.94 -4.15
C GLU A 94 -4.29 7.40 -3.79
N ILE A 95 -3.56 7.93 -2.81
CA ILE A 95 -3.67 9.31 -2.35
C ILE A 95 -2.28 9.91 -2.28
N GLU A 96 -2.16 11.21 -2.59
CA GLU A 96 -0.92 11.93 -2.34
C GLU A 96 -0.57 11.86 -0.84
N PRO A 97 0.70 11.59 -0.48
CA PRO A 97 1.08 11.39 0.93
C PRO A 97 1.26 12.73 1.67
N THR A 98 0.24 13.54 1.65
CA THR A 98 0.20 14.81 2.37
C THR A 98 -1.02 14.83 3.27
N TYR A 99 -0.92 15.57 4.37
CA TYR A 99 -2.02 15.73 5.30
C TYR A 99 -3.24 16.35 4.61
N ASP A 100 -3.02 17.36 3.79
CA ASP A 100 -4.12 18.05 3.09
C ASP A 100 -4.86 17.13 2.14
N ALA A 101 -4.15 16.32 1.36
CA ALA A 101 -4.75 15.36 0.43
C ALA A 101 -5.56 14.30 1.18
N LEU A 102 -5.03 13.80 2.29
CA LEU A 102 -5.72 12.81 3.12
C LEU A 102 -7.00 13.38 3.74
N ILE A 103 -6.93 14.58 4.31
CA ILE A 103 -8.08 15.22 4.93
C ILE A 103 -9.17 15.54 3.90
N LYS A 104 -8.80 16.01 2.72
CA LYS A 104 -9.75 16.21 1.64
C LYS A 104 -10.45 14.93 1.21
N ALA A 105 -9.70 13.86 1.07
CA ALA A 105 -10.25 12.55 0.70
C ALA A 105 -11.23 12.05 1.78
N ILE A 106 -10.87 12.14 3.05
CA ILE A 106 -11.74 11.77 4.17
C ILE A 106 -13.00 12.64 4.18
N GLY A 107 -12.86 13.94 3.99
CA GLY A 107 -13.99 14.89 3.97
C GLY A 107 -14.99 14.61 2.88
N LYS A 108 -14.56 14.11 1.72
CA LYS A 108 -15.46 13.74 0.61
C LYS A 108 -16.34 12.54 0.91
N VAL A 109 -15.85 11.60 1.70
CA VAL A 109 -16.58 10.34 1.98
C VAL A 109 -17.34 10.37 3.29
N LEU A 110 -16.98 11.22 4.24
CA LEU A 110 -17.63 11.33 5.54
C LEU A 110 -18.65 12.48 5.62
N LYS A 111 -19.10 13.00 4.52
CA LYS A 111 -20.17 13.99 4.51
C LYS A 111 -21.51 13.41 4.90
#